data_2e544415af05d0848497801a0eeedd26
#
_entry.id   2e544415af05d0848497801a0eeedd26
#
_cell.length_a   1.000
_cell.length_b   1.000
_cell.length_c   1.000
_cell.angle_alpha   90.00
_cell.angle_beta   90.00
_cell.angle_gamma   90.00
#
_symmetry.space_group_name_H-M   'P 1'
#
loop_
_entity.id
_entity.type
_entity.pdbx_description
1 polymer ?
#
loop_
_entity_poly.entity_id
_entity_poly.type
_entity_poly.pdbx_seq_one_letter_code
_entity_poly.pdbx_strand_id
1 'polypeptide(L)'
;AAAQARLDPPAPRPEGVTAVVERTIEKGLRYLIQNQEPDGSWGATPGQAGIYPVAVTGLVGLAFLAHGDTPTRGEHADVVNRITDYLLETSTSSGLFTTGLESEPRGRKGPRPMYGHAFAMTFLGLAYGQEGDLSRRDRVREALRKGVQLTQRSQSNDGGWAYRANYFEDEG
;
A
#
# COMPACT_ATOMS: atom_id res chain seq x y z
N ALA A 1 39.26 -9.71 -6.59
CA ALA A 1 39.20 -8.73 -5.49
C ALA A 1 37.76 -8.22 -5.42
N ALA A 2 37.02 -8.71 -4.44
CA ALA A 2 35.66 -8.24 -4.17
C ALA A 2 35.76 -6.81 -3.63
N ALA A 3 35.15 -5.85 -4.34
CA ALA A 3 34.98 -4.49 -3.84
C ALA A 3 34.05 -4.54 -2.64
N GLN A 4 34.58 -4.31 -1.45
CA GLN A 4 33.81 -4.10 -0.24
C GLN A 4 33.02 -2.80 -0.43
N ALA A 5 31.70 -2.92 -0.68
CA ALA A 5 30.81 -1.78 -0.67
C ALA A 5 30.96 -1.12 0.71
N ARG A 6 31.46 0.11 0.74
CA ARG A 6 31.43 0.94 1.95
C ARG A 6 29.95 1.20 2.22
N LEU A 7 29.44 0.57 3.27
CA LEU A 7 28.16 0.94 3.82
C LEU A 7 28.30 2.41 4.28
N ASP A 8 27.56 3.30 3.68
CA ASP A 8 27.46 4.66 4.17
C ASP A 8 27.05 4.62 5.65
N PRO A 9 27.62 5.49 6.49
CA PRO A 9 27.23 5.55 7.88
C PRO A 9 25.72 5.76 7.96
N PRO A 10 25.03 5.13 8.93
CA PRO A 10 23.59 5.33 9.09
C PRO A 10 23.29 6.82 9.20
N ALA A 11 22.22 7.24 8.50
CA ALA A 11 21.77 8.63 8.53
C ALA A 11 21.59 9.09 9.99
N PRO A 12 21.97 10.35 10.31
CA PRO A 12 21.79 10.85 11.67
C PRO A 12 20.32 10.75 12.06
N ARG A 13 20.08 10.37 13.32
CA ARG A 13 18.72 10.28 13.86
C ARG A 13 18.01 11.62 13.71
N PRO A 14 16.74 11.62 13.25
CA PRO A 14 15.92 12.80 13.31
C PRO A 14 15.82 13.34 14.75
N GLU A 15 15.78 14.65 14.90
CA GLU A 15 15.61 15.28 16.20
C GLU A 15 14.33 14.78 16.89
N GLY A 16 14.42 14.39 18.15
CA GLY A 16 13.31 13.80 18.92
C GLY A 16 13.16 12.27 18.83
N VAL A 17 13.86 11.58 17.93
CA VAL A 17 13.85 10.12 17.88
C VAL A 17 14.85 9.55 18.88
N THR A 18 14.34 9.05 20.02
CA THR A 18 15.15 8.42 21.05
C THR A 18 15.44 6.95 20.76
N ALA A 19 16.44 6.35 21.40
CA ALA A 19 16.73 4.93 21.30
C ALA A 19 15.54 4.03 21.74
N VAL A 20 14.66 4.53 22.61
CA VAL A 20 13.43 3.82 23.00
C VAL A 20 12.43 3.81 21.83
N VAL A 21 12.25 4.94 21.17
CA VAL A 21 11.38 5.08 19.98
C VAL A 21 11.86 4.15 18.87
N GLU A 22 13.16 4.16 18.55
CA GLU A 22 13.74 3.25 17.55
C GLU A 22 13.44 1.78 17.85
N ARG A 23 13.76 1.32 19.07
CA ARG A 23 13.47 -0.07 19.45
C ARG A 23 11.99 -0.41 19.37
N THR A 24 11.11 0.56 19.60
CA THR A 24 9.66 0.36 19.49
C THR A 24 9.24 0.22 18.02
N ILE A 25 9.78 1.05 17.12
CA ILE A 25 9.56 0.96 15.67
C ILE A 25 10.05 -0.40 15.17
N GLU A 26 11.29 -0.78 15.46
CA GLU A 26 11.89 -2.06 15.10
C GLU A 26 11.03 -3.27 15.54
N LYS A 27 10.51 -3.20 16.78
CA LYS A 27 9.63 -4.25 17.30
C LYS A 27 8.32 -4.31 16.52
N GLY A 28 7.76 -3.15 16.15
CA GLY A 28 6.56 -3.05 15.32
C GLY A 28 6.77 -3.64 13.93
N LEU A 29 7.87 -3.26 13.25
CA LEU A 29 8.18 -3.77 11.92
C LEU A 29 8.40 -5.29 11.93
N ARG A 30 9.15 -5.82 12.92
CA ARG A 30 9.29 -7.28 13.08
C ARG A 30 7.96 -8.00 13.27
N TYR A 31 7.03 -7.42 14.04
CA TYR A 31 5.69 -7.98 14.18
C TYR A 31 4.95 -8.01 12.84
N LEU A 32 5.02 -6.94 12.06
CA LEU A 32 4.41 -6.89 10.74
C LEU A 32 5.00 -7.95 9.81
N ILE A 33 6.34 -8.08 9.76
CA ILE A 33 7.01 -9.09 8.92
C ILE A 33 6.57 -10.51 9.28
N GLN A 34 6.50 -10.82 10.59
CA GLN A 34 6.09 -12.14 11.07
C GLN A 34 4.63 -12.49 10.77
N ASN A 35 3.79 -11.50 10.50
CA ASN A 35 2.37 -11.65 10.22
C ASN A 35 2.01 -11.32 8.76
N GLN A 36 2.99 -11.27 7.86
CA GLN A 36 2.73 -11.16 6.43
C GLN A 36 2.18 -12.48 5.91
N GLU A 37 1.06 -12.43 5.20
CA GLU A 37 0.52 -13.60 4.51
C GLU A 37 1.41 -14.03 3.32
N PRO A 38 1.33 -15.29 2.88
CA PRO A 38 2.14 -15.78 1.75
C PRO A 38 1.95 -15.00 0.45
N ASP A 39 0.79 -14.38 0.23
CA ASP A 39 0.49 -13.54 -0.93
C ASP A 39 1.02 -12.11 -0.80
N GLY A 40 1.68 -11.77 0.31
CA GLY A 40 2.23 -10.45 0.58
C GLY A 40 1.27 -9.50 1.31
N SER A 41 0.06 -9.94 1.65
CA SER A 41 -0.98 -9.12 2.29
C SER A 41 -0.95 -9.15 3.81
N TRP A 42 -1.82 -8.32 4.39
CA TRP A 42 -2.25 -8.35 5.80
C TRP A 42 -3.77 -8.15 5.89
N GLY A 43 -4.37 -8.58 6.99
CA GLY A 43 -5.76 -8.29 7.29
C GLY A 43 -6.79 -9.17 6.59
N ALA A 44 -6.37 -10.33 6.08
CA ALA A 44 -7.25 -11.30 5.43
C ALA A 44 -7.76 -12.41 6.37
N THR A 45 -7.66 -12.25 7.70
CA THR A 45 -7.99 -13.30 8.66
C THR A 45 -9.47 -13.71 8.54
N PRO A 46 -9.78 -14.95 8.11
CA PRO A 46 -11.15 -15.42 7.97
C PRO A 46 -11.87 -15.41 9.33
N GLY A 47 -13.13 -14.95 9.33
CA GLY A 47 -13.98 -14.95 10.52
C GLY A 47 -13.85 -13.73 11.43
N GLN A 48 -12.93 -12.80 11.18
CA GLN A 48 -12.89 -11.50 11.86
C GLN A 48 -13.79 -10.49 11.16
N ALA A 49 -14.39 -9.64 11.98
CA ALA A 49 -15.24 -8.56 11.52
C ALA A 49 -14.40 -7.47 10.80
N GLY A 50 -14.70 -7.21 9.53
CA GLY A 50 -14.04 -6.14 8.75
C GLY A 50 -12.75 -6.60 8.09
N ILE A 51 -12.85 -7.27 6.95
CA ILE A 51 -11.70 -7.66 6.14
C ILE A 51 -11.40 -6.51 5.17
N TYR A 52 -10.24 -5.87 5.35
CA TYR A 52 -9.78 -4.78 4.48
C TYR A 52 -8.33 -5.01 4.03
N PRO A 53 -8.03 -6.13 3.33
CA PRO A 53 -6.65 -6.52 3.06
C PRO A 53 -5.91 -5.46 2.23
N VAL A 54 -6.53 -4.85 1.22
CA VAL A 54 -5.92 -3.79 0.41
C VAL A 54 -5.55 -2.57 1.26
N ALA A 55 -6.47 -2.14 2.16
CA ALA A 55 -6.24 -0.98 3.01
C ALA A 55 -5.11 -1.23 4.02
N VAL A 56 -5.16 -2.40 4.70
CA VAL A 56 -4.15 -2.75 5.71
C VAL A 56 -2.78 -2.93 5.05
N THR A 57 -2.72 -3.63 3.92
CA THR A 57 -1.45 -3.85 3.19
C THR A 57 -0.86 -2.52 2.68
N GLY A 58 -1.68 -1.64 2.11
CA GLY A 58 -1.22 -0.31 1.71
C GLY A 58 -0.69 0.52 2.89
N LEU A 59 -1.39 0.50 4.03
CA LEU A 59 -0.97 1.20 5.25
C LEU A 59 0.33 0.62 5.84
N VAL A 60 0.47 -0.72 5.85
CA VAL A 60 1.71 -1.39 6.26
C VAL A 60 2.87 -0.99 5.33
N GLY A 61 2.62 -0.96 4.02
CA GLY A 61 3.61 -0.49 3.05
C GLY A 61 4.10 0.93 3.32
N LEU A 62 3.18 1.83 3.68
CA LEU A 62 3.53 3.20 4.08
C LEU A 62 4.42 3.24 5.34
N ALA A 63 4.23 2.32 6.28
CA ALA A 63 5.09 2.23 7.47
C ALA A 63 6.53 1.82 7.11
N PHE A 64 6.71 0.86 6.19
CA PHE A 64 8.05 0.49 5.68
C PHE A 64 8.71 1.62 4.89
N LEU A 65 7.98 2.30 4.02
CA LEU A 65 8.51 3.48 3.30
C LEU A 65 8.91 4.60 4.27
N ALA A 66 8.13 4.85 5.32
CA ALA A 66 8.44 5.84 6.35
C ALA A 66 9.67 5.45 7.19
N HIS A 67 9.95 4.15 7.35
CA HIS A 67 11.17 3.65 7.97
C HIS A 67 12.40 3.85 7.06
N GLY A 68 12.21 4.04 5.76
CA GLY A 68 13.27 4.23 4.77
C GLY A 68 13.54 3.01 3.89
N ASP A 69 12.75 1.96 4.04
CA ASP A 69 12.78 0.81 3.13
C ASP A 69 12.08 1.17 1.82
N THR A 70 12.66 0.75 0.70
CA THR A 70 12.14 1.03 -0.64
C THR A 70 12.23 -0.25 -1.49
N PRO A 71 11.64 -0.31 -2.68
CA PRO A 71 11.79 -1.48 -3.55
C PRO A 71 13.24 -1.89 -3.84
N THR A 72 14.19 -0.93 -3.75
CA THR A 72 15.60 -1.14 -4.11
C THR A 72 16.57 -0.95 -2.95
N ARG A 73 16.12 -0.51 -1.79
CA ARG A 73 16.99 -0.17 -0.65
C ARG A 73 16.30 -0.45 0.68
N GLY A 74 17.12 -0.73 1.69
CA GLY A 74 16.70 -1.03 3.06
C GLY A 74 16.72 -2.52 3.36
N GLU A 75 16.66 -2.86 4.64
CA GLU A 75 16.70 -4.24 5.13
C GLU A 75 15.45 -5.02 4.70
N HIS A 76 14.33 -4.31 4.50
CA HIS A 76 13.02 -4.90 4.21
C HIS A 76 12.54 -4.61 2.78
N ALA A 77 13.47 -4.42 1.84
CA ALA A 77 13.13 -4.19 0.43
C ALA A 77 12.28 -5.32 -0.19
N ASP A 78 12.51 -6.56 0.24
CA ASP A 78 11.73 -7.73 -0.17
C ASP A 78 10.27 -7.66 0.31
N VAL A 79 10.02 -7.14 1.51
CA VAL A 79 8.67 -6.91 2.05
C VAL A 79 7.95 -5.85 1.21
N VAL A 80 8.62 -4.73 0.91
CA VAL A 80 8.09 -3.66 0.06
C VAL A 80 7.74 -4.18 -1.34
N ASN A 81 8.59 -5.05 -1.89
CA ASN A 81 8.34 -5.66 -3.19
C ASN A 81 7.11 -6.58 -3.19
N ARG A 82 6.95 -7.43 -2.17
CA ARG A 82 5.75 -8.29 -2.04
C ARG A 82 4.47 -7.47 -1.86
N ILE A 83 4.52 -6.37 -1.10
CA ILE A 83 3.40 -5.43 -0.99
C ILE A 83 3.04 -4.84 -2.35
N THR A 84 4.05 -4.41 -3.13
CA THR A 84 3.84 -3.86 -4.46
C THR A 84 3.16 -4.87 -5.38
N ASP A 85 3.66 -6.11 -5.41
CA ASP A 85 3.10 -7.17 -6.25
C ASP A 85 1.66 -7.50 -5.85
N TYR A 86 1.37 -7.67 -4.56
CA TYR A 86 0.02 -7.89 -4.07
C TYR A 86 -0.95 -6.77 -4.49
N LEU A 87 -0.57 -5.51 -4.29
CA LEU A 87 -1.44 -4.38 -4.66
C LEU A 87 -1.66 -4.31 -6.18
N LEU A 88 -0.66 -4.64 -6.99
CA LEU A 88 -0.82 -4.72 -8.44
C LEU A 88 -1.81 -5.81 -8.86
N GLU A 89 -1.84 -6.96 -8.17
CA GLU A 89 -2.79 -8.04 -8.43
C GLU A 89 -4.22 -7.69 -8.04
N THR A 90 -4.42 -6.78 -7.08
CA THR A 90 -5.75 -6.29 -6.68
C THR A 90 -6.28 -5.16 -7.56
N SER A 91 -5.46 -4.66 -8.52
CA SER A 91 -5.88 -3.62 -9.46
C SER A 91 -6.81 -4.18 -10.52
N THR A 92 -8.02 -3.66 -10.61
CA THR A 92 -9.02 -4.05 -11.61
C THR A 92 -8.82 -3.32 -12.94
N SER A 93 -9.53 -3.76 -13.97
CA SER A 93 -9.52 -3.10 -15.29
C SER A 93 -10.02 -1.65 -15.23
N SER A 94 -10.92 -1.33 -14.30
CA SER A 94 -11.43 0.03 -14.07
C SER A 94 -10.45 0.94 -13.32
N GLY A 95 -9.37 0.38 -12.74
CA GLY A 95 -8.40 1.07 -11.91
C GLY A 95 -8.72 1.07 -10.41
N LEU A 96 -9.76 0.37 -9.97
CA LEU A 96 -10.06 0.19 -8.55
C LEU A 96 -9.14 -0.87 -7.95
N PHE A 97 -8.54 -0.58 -6.79
CA PHE A 97 -7.82 -1.56 -5.98
C PHE A 97 -8.78 -2.20 -4.99
N THR A 98 -9.09 -3.48 -5.20
CA THR A 98 -10.05 -4.23 -4.38
C THR A 98 -9.87 -5.74 -4.55
N THR A 99 -10.12 -6.49 -3.49
CA THR A 99 -10.26 -7.95 -3.55
C THR A 99 -11.72 -8.37 -3.73
N GLY A 100 -12.67 -7.42 -3.66
CA GLY A 100 -14.10 -7.70 -3.61
C GLY A 100 -14.59 -8.21 -2.25
N LEU A 101 -13.68 -8.41 -1.28
CA LEU A 101 -13.96 -8.95 0.05
C LEU A 101 -14.14 -7.87 1.13
N GLU A 102 -13.92 -6.60 0.78
CA GLU A 102 -14.01 -5.48 1.71
C GLU A 102 -15.44 -5.32 2.22
N SER A 103 -15.76 -6.03 3.31
CA SER A 103 -17.08 -6.02 3.91
C SER A 103 -17.04 -5.60 5.37
N GLU A 104 -18.05 -4.79 5.80
CA GLU A 104 -18.24 -4.56 7.21
C GLU A 104 -18.95 -5.75 7.88
N PRO A 105 -18.54 -6.08 9.13
CA PRO A 105 -19.32 -6.97 9.97
C PRO A 105 -20.65 -6.30 10.34
N ARG A 106 -21.71 -7.06 10.33
CA ARG A 106 -23.07 -6.64 10.73
C ARG A 106 -23.91 -5.94 9.65
N GLY A 107 -24.16 -6.64 8.54
CA GLY A 107 -25.39 -6.42 7.75
C GLY A 107 -25.49 -5.13 6.96
N ARG A 108 -24.45 -4.32 6.88
CA ARG A 108 -24.41 -3.19 5.94
C ARG A 108 -24.01 -3.69 4.56
N LYS A 109 -24.84 -3.42 3.57
CA LYS A 109 -24.78 -4.01 2.25
C LYS A 109 -23.57 -3.54 1.45
N GLY A 110 -22.64 -4.47 1.16
CA GLY A 110 -21.67 -4.43 0.07
C GLY A 110 -20.30 -3.84 0.41
N PRO A 111 -19.31 -4.07 -0.46
CA PRO A 111 -17.91 -3.70 -0.24
C PRO A 111 -17.70 -2.18 -0.20
N ARG A 112 -16.68 -1.75 0.57
CA ARG A 112 -16.27 -0.34 0.73
C ARG A 112 -14.81 -0.15 0.32
N PRO A 113 -14.47 -0.33 -0.94
CA PRO A 113 -13.08 -0.43 -1.39
C PRO A 113 -12.33 0.91 -1.40
N MET A 114 -13.00 2.06 -1.33
CA MET A 114 -12.33 3.36 -1.53
C MET A 114 -11.25 3.68 -0.50
N TYR A 115 -11.35 3.17 0.73
CA TYR A 115 -10.24 3.28 1.69
C TYR A 115 -9.01 2.49 1.25
N GLY A 116 -9.21 1.23 0.82
CA GLY A 116 -8.15 0.39 0.30
C GLY A 116 -7.52 1.00 -0.94
N HIS A 117 -8.35 1.47 -1.86
CA HIS A 117 -7.93 2.18 -3.05
C HIS A 117 -7.02 3.38 -2.71
N ALA A 118 -7.42 4.23 -1.76
CA ALA A 118 -6.64 5.40 -1.36
C ALA A 118 -5.27 5.02 -0.79
N PHE A 119 -5.20 4.04 0.13
CA PHE A 119 -3.92 3.60 0.71
C PHE A 119 -3.02 2.91 -0.32
N ALA A 120 -3.59 2.08 -1.20
CA ALA A 120 -2.84 1.44 -2.29
C ALA A 120 -2.25 2.48 -3.26
N MET A 121 -3.06 3.46 -3.68
CA MET A 121 -2.61 4.56 -4.54
C MET A 121 -1.51 5.39 -3.91
N THR A 122 -1.63 5.71 -2.61
CA THR A 122 -0.62 6.48 -1.88
C THR A 122 0.69 5.71 -1.78
N PHE A 123 0.65 4.44 -1.38
CA PHE A 123 1.84 3.60 -1.29
C PHE A 123 2.52 3.44 -2.66
N LEU A 124 1.78 3.02 -3.68
CA LEU A 124 2.34 2.80 -5.02
C LEU A 124 2.91 4.09 -5.62
N GLY A 125 2.26 5.23 -5.38
CA GLY A 125 2.76 6.54 -5.83
C GLY A 125 4.11 6.90 -5.21
N LEU A 126 4.31 6.63 -3.93
CA LEU A 126 5.57 6.88 -3.22
C LEU A 126 6.66 5.86 -3.61
N ALA A 127 6.29 4.60 -3.84
CA ALA A 127 7.22 3.54 -4.24
C ALA A 127 7.66 3.66 -5.71
N TYR A 128 6.81 4.20 -6.60
CA TYR A 128 7.02 4.26 -8.05
C TYR A 128 8.37 4.85 -8.47
N GLY A 129 8.75 5.97 -7.88
CA GLY A 129 10.00 6.66 -8.21
C GLY A 129 11.28 5.91 -7.77
N GLN A 130 11.13 4.86 -6.97
CA GLN A 130 12.21 4.07 -6.38
C GLN A 130 12.20 2.61 -6.88
N GLU A 131 11.33 2.29 -7.85
CA GLU A 131 11.21 0.96 -8.43
C GLU A 131 12.36 0.68 -9.41
N GLY A 132 13.13 -0.36 -9.13
CA GLY A 132 14.29 -0.76 -9.94
C GLY A 132 13.96 -1.74 -11.06
N ASP A 133 12.91 -2.54 -10.91
CA ASP A 133 12.43 -3.44 -11.95
C ASP A 133 11.59 -2.67 -12.97
N LEU A 134 12.07 -2.58 -14.21
CA LEU A 134 11.41 -1.80 -15.27
C LEU A 134 10.02 -2.33 -15.61
N SER A 135 9.83 -3.66 -15.63
CA SER A 135 8.54 -4.28 -15.93
C SER A 135 7.53 -3.98 -14.83
N ARG A 136 7.91 -4.13 -13.57
CA ARG A 136 7.06 -3.81 -12.43
C ARG A 136 6.76 -2.31 -12.37
N ARG A 137 7.74 -1.45 -12.64
CA ARG A 137 7.55 -0.01 -12.73
C ARG A 137 6.50 0.39 -13.78
N ASP A 138 6.51 -0.25 -14.96
CA ASP A 138 5.52 0.00 -15.99
C ASP A 138 4.12 -0.46 -15.56
N ARG A 139 4.01 -1.60 -14.86
CA ARG A 139 2.75 -2.06 -14.26
C ARG A 139 2.23 -1.08 -13.20
N VAL A 140 3.10 -0.60 -12.32
CA VAL A 140 2.73 0.40 -11.29
C VAL A 140 2.25 1.68 -11.96
N ARG A 141 2.96 2.19 -12.97
CA ARG A 141 2.56 3.39 -13.73
C ARG A 141 1.17 3.24 -14.33
N GLU A 142 0.88 2.11 -14.98
CA GLU A 142 -0.43 1.88 -15.60
C GLU A 142 -1.53 1.74 -14.56
N ALA A 143 -1.28 1.04 -13.45
CA ALA A 143 -2.23 0.92 -12.35
C ALA A 143 -2.55 2.28 -11.71
N LEU A 144 -1.52 3.11 -11.46
CA LEU A 144 -1.67 4.48 -10.97
C LEU A 144 -2.46 5.37 -11.93
N ARG A 145 -2.16 5.30 -13.24
CA ARG A 145 -2.87 6.08 -14.25
C ARG A 145 -4.37 5.78 -14.25
N LYS A 146 -4.75 4.49 -14.22
CA LYS A 146 -6.15 4.06 -14.14
C LYS A 146 -6.79 4.46 -12.81
N GLY A 147 -6.03 4.28 -11.70
CA GLY A 147 -6.50 4.63 -10.37
C GLY A 147 -6.80 6.12 -10.22
N VAL A 148 -5.95 7.00 -10.75
CA VAL A 148 -6.20 8.46 -10.79
C VAL A 148 -7.47 8.77 -11.56
N GLN A 149 -7.66 8.19 -12.73
CA GLN A 149 -8.87 8.39 -13.54
C GLN A 149 -10.13 7.93 -12.80
N LEU A 150 -10.06 6.78 -12.09
CA LEU A 150 -11.17 6.32 -11.27
C LEU A 150 -11.44 7.29 -10.12
N THR A 151 -10.41 7.72 -9.40
CA THR A 151 -10.53 8.67 -8.28
C THR A 151 -11.22 9.95 -8.74
N GLN A 152 -10.81 10.52 -9.88
CA GLN A 152 -11.41 11.73 -10.45
C GLN A 152 -12.89 11.53 -10.78
N ARG A 153 -13.23 10.43 -11.46
CA ARG A 153 -14.64 10.15 -11.84
C ARG A 153 -15.53 9.79 -10.66
N SER A 154 -14.95 9.38 -9.54
CA SER A 154 -15.70 9.03 -8.31
C SER A 154 -15.86 10.20 -7.35
N GLN A 155 -15.32 11.36 -7.67
CA GLN A 155 -15.47 12.55 -6.86
C GLN A 155 -16.89 13.12 -7.03
N SER A 156 -17.57 13.35 -5.91
CA SER A 156 -18.89 13.96 -5.91
C SER A 156 -18.81 15.47 -6.19
N ASN A 157 -19.95 16.08 -6.57
CA ASN A 157 -20.02 17.50 -6.92
C ASN A 157 -19.64 18.45 -5.74
N ASP A 158 -19.72 17.97 -4.51
CA ASP A 158 -19.27 18.67 -3.31
C ASP A 158 -17.77 18.45 -2.98
N GLY A 159 -17.05 17.73 -3.85
CA GLY A 159 -15.60 17.51 -3.75
C GLY A 159 -15.19 16.30 -2.88
N GLY A 160 -16.14 15.57 -2.30
CA GLY A 160 -15.87 14.40 -1.47
C GLY A 160 -15.84 13.08 -2.24
N TRP A 161 -15.56 11.98 -1.53
CA TRP A 161 -15.66 10.63 -2.05
C TRP A 161 -16.50 9.75 -1.12
N ALA A 162 -17.37 8.93 -1.72
CA ALA A 162 -18.13 7.93 -1.00
C ALA A 162 -17.27 6.68 -0.70
N TYR A 163 -17.77 5.77 0.11
CA TYR A 163 -17.13 4.49 0.42
C TYR A 163 -16.98 3.54 -0.78
N ARG A 164 -17.77 3.78 -1.82
CA ARG A 164 -17.77 3.06 -3.08
C ARG A 164 -17.36 4.02 -4.19
N ALA A 165 -16.73 3.50 -5.23
CA ALA A 165 -16.54 4.23 -6.46
C ALA A 165 -17.93 4.43 -7.09
N ASN A 166 -18.51 5.61 -6.92
CA ASN A 166 -19.69 6.00 -7.65
C ASN A 166 -19.22 6.52 -8.99
N TYR A 167 -19.58 5.82 -10.06
CA TYR A 167 -19.49 6.38 -11.39
C TYR A 167 -20.68 7.33 -11.50
N PHE A 168 -20.44 8.62 -11.45
CA PHE A 168 -21.39 9.57 -12.00
C PHE A 168 -21.24 9.40 -13.51
N GLU A 169 -22.17 8.67 -14.13
CA GLU A 169 -22.34 8.75 -15.58
C GLU A 169 -22.66 10.21 -15.87
N ASP A 170 -21.82 10.87 -16.67
CA ASP A 170 -22.18 12.15 -17.28
C ASP A 170 -23.45 11.86 -18.12
N GLU A 171 -24.61 12.17 -17.55
CA GLU A 171 -25.81 12.32 -18.36
C GLU A 171 -25.58 13.53 -19.27
N GLY A 172 -25.03 13.24 -20.47
CA GLY A 172 -24.84 14.18 -21.56
C GLY A 172 -26.17 14.59 -22.22
#